data_446792acb0bfd361eb9b6cbbf1bc047d
#
_entry.id   446792acb0bfd361eb9b6cbbf1bc047d
#
_cell.length_a   1.000
_cell.length_b   1.000
_cell.length_c   1.000
_cell.angle_alpha   90.00
_cell.angle_beta   90.00
_cell.angle_gamma   90.00
#
_symmetry.space_group_name_H-M   'P 1'
#
loop_
_entity.id
_entity.type
_entity.pdbx_description
1 polymer ?
#
loop_
_entity_poly.entity_id
_entity_poly.type
_entity_poly.pdbx_seq_one_letter_code
_entity_poly.pdbx_strand_id
1 'polypeptide(L)'
;IDAVATRANAAAAEGCGYIILSDRNIGENRTAIPSALIVSKVHQYLVETGNRAKVGLLIESGEPREVHHFAVLLGFGADAINPYLAMDSIKTMLSENIISINNINCDPCGKAIENYIEAINTGLIKIMSKMGISTVQSYKGAQIFEAVGLDNELIKKYFPGTSSKISGVNLRIIESELKLRHNKAWPARTVKNLELESGGEYQWRRDGEYHLFNPETVFKLQHSTRSGQYSIFKEYTRAVDDQSENRSTLRGLFKFRETAEPIDLSEVESEESIMKRFHSGAMSYGSISSEAHETLAIGLNRVGGRSNTGEGGEDPERFTADENGDSRRSAIKQIASGRFGVTSEYLVNADDLQIKMAQGAKPG
;
A
#
# COMPACT_ATOMS: atom_id res chain seq x y z
N ILE A 1 -4.31 -28.54 3.85
CA ILE A 1 -5.40 -27.66 3.40
C ILE A 1 -6.59 -28.50 2.92
N ASP A 2 -6.41 -29.42 1.96
CA ASP A 2 -7.49 -30.22 1.37
C ASP A 2 -8.21 -31.09 2.43
N ALA A 3 -7.50 -31.69 3.38
CA ALA A 3 -8.09 -32.45 4.48
C ALA A 3 -9.03 -31.62 5.37
N VAL A 4 -8.72 -30.33 5.58
CA VAL A 4 -9.60 -29.42 6.34
C VAL A 4 -10.88 -29.14 5.55
N ALA A 5 -10.78 -28.90 4.25
CA ALA A 5 -11.93 -28.68 3.37
C ALA A 5 -12.85 -29.93 3.33
N THR A 6 -12.28 -31.12 3.24
CA THR A 6 -13.04 -32.40 3.29
C THR A 6 -13.78 -32.56 4.62
N ARG A 7 -13.12 -32.28 5.74
CA ARG A 7 -13.76 -32.33 7.08
C ARG A 7 -14.89 -31.31 7.23
N ALA A 8 -14.66 -30.08 6.75
CA ALA A 8 -15.69 -29.04 6.77
C ALA A 8 -16.93 -29.46 5.95
N ASN A 9 -16.72 -30.06 4.78
CA ASN A 9 -17.81 -30.56 3.95
C ASN A 9 -18.57 -31.74 4.62
N ALA A 10 -17.87 -32.65 5.28
CA ALA A 10 -18.50 -33.73 6.01
C ALA A 10 -19.40 -33.20 7.14
N ALA A 11 -18.88 -32.25 7.93
CA ALA A 11 -19.67 -31.62 9.01
C ALA A 11 -20.92 -30.88 8.46
N ALA A 12 -20.81 -30.21 7.32
CA ALA A 12 -21.93 -29.57 6.64
C ALA A 12 -22.98 -30.60 6.17
N ALA A 13 -22.54 -31.74 5.64
CA ALA A 13 -23.42 -32.82 5.22
C ALA A 13 -24.13 -33.50 6.41
N GLU A 14 -23.51 -33.57 7.58
CA GLU A 14 -24.06 -34.06 8.84
C GLU A 14 -25.02 -33.07 9.50
N GLY A 15 -25.23 -31.87 8.95
CA GLY A 15 -26.20 -30.89 9.43
C GLY A 15 -25.66 -29.87 10.43
N CYS A 16 -24.33 -29.72 10.52
CA CYS A 16 -23.75 -28.61 11.29
C CYS A 16 -24.16 -27.29 10.66
N GLY A 17 -24.71 -26.36 11.46
CA GLY A 17 -25.09 -25.01 10.99
C GLY A 17 -23.93 -24.02 10.86
N TYR A 18 -22.83 -24.29 11.57
CA TYR A 18 -21.65 -23.43 11.58
C TYR A 18 -20.36 -24.24 11.51
N ILE A 19 -19.39 -23.74 10.75
CA ILE A 19 -18.03 -24.27 10.68
C ILE A 19 -17.09 -23.16 11.14
N ILE A 20 -16.29 -23.44 12.17
CA ILE A 20 -15.28 -22.53 12.70
C ILE A 20 -13.91 -23.04 12.29
N LEU A 21 -13.20 -22.24 11.47
CA LEU A 21 -11.79 -22.45 11.14
C LEU A 21 -10.97 -21.67 12.16
N SER A 22 -10.21 -22.38 13.00
CA SER A 22 -9.46 -21.77 14.10
C SER A 22 -7.98 -22.11 14.05
N ASP A 23 -7.13 -21.11 14.28
CA ASP A 23 -5.67 -21.24 14.44
C ASP A 23 -5.23 -21.15 15.91
N ARG A 24 -6.15 -21.12 16.89
CA ARG A 24 -5.81 -21.02 18.33
C ARG A 24 -4.91 -22.14 18.86
N ASN A 25 -4.91 -23.27 18.19
CA ASN A 25 -4.10 -24.41 18.60
C ASN A 25 -2.69 -24.44 17.98
N ILE A 26 -2.12 -23.26 17.65
CA ILE A 26 -0.70 -23.15 17.30
C ILE A 26 0.16 -23.43 18.53
N GLY A 27 1.33 -24.02 18.32
CA GLY A 27 2.25 -24.39 19.40
C GLY A 27 3.55 -24.92 18.80
N GLU A 28 4.48 -25.35 19.64
CA GLU A 28 5.83 -25.78 19.23
C GLU A 28 5.85 -26.73 18.03
N ASN A 29 4.90 -27.66 17.95
CA ASN A 29 4.79 -28.67 16.89
C ASN A 29 3.62 -28.43 15.92
N ARG A 30 3.01 -27.25 15.95
CA ARG A 30 1.81 -26.94 15.15
C ARG A 30 1.86 -25.50 14.66
N THR A 31 1.88 -25.33 13.35
CA THR A 31 1.77 -24.00 12.70
C THR A 31 0.37 -23.81 12.08
N ALA A 32 -0.04 -22.56 11.94
CA ALA A 32 -1.31 -22.23 11.31
C ALA A 32 -1.20 -22.29 9.77
N ILE A 33 -2.32 -22.62 9.12
CA ILE A 33 -2.50 -22.39 7.70
C ILE A 33 -2.94 -20.92 7.53
N PRO A 34 -2.40 -20.15 6.55
CA PRO A 34 -2.85 -18.78 6.32
C PRO A 34 -4.36 -18.67 6.18
N SER A 35 -4.96 -17.75 6.92
CA SER A 35 -6.42 -17.64 7.06
C SER A 35 -7.13 -17.41 5.72
N ALA A 36 -6.61 -16.55 4.85
CA ALA A 36 -7.17 -16.30 3.53
C ALA A 36 -7.16 -17.56 2.66
N LEU A 37 -6.08 -18.34 2.70
CA LEU A 37 -5.93 -19.56 1.92
C LEU A 37 -6.92 -20.65 2.34
N ILE A 38 -7.08 -20.84 3.65
CA ILE A 38 -7.98 -21.89 4.16
C ILE A 38 -9.45 -21.51 4.01
N VAL A 39 -9.82 -20.24 4.27
CA VAL A 39 -11.18 -19.73 4.07
C VAL A 39 -11.62 -19.91 2.63
N SER A 40 -10.82 -19.43 1.69
CA SER A 40 -11.14 -19.53 0.27
C SER A 40 -11.27 -20.99 -0.18
N LYS A 41 -10.35 -21.87 0.22
CA LYS A 41 -10.41 -23.29 -0.15
C LYS A 41 -11.66 -23.98 0.41
N VAL A 42 -11.98 -23.74 1.67
CA VAL A 42 -13.18 -24.35 2.30
C VAL A 42 -14.44 -23.79 1.65
N HIS A 43 -14.51 -22.47 1.43
CA HIS A 43 -15.64 -21.84 0.74
C HIS A 43 -15.88 -22.45 -0.64
N GLN A 44 -14.84 -22.53 -1.48
CA GLN A 44 -14.95 -23.10 -2.84
C GLN A 44 -15.35 -24.55 -2.82
N TYR A 45 -14.75 -25.34 -1.94
CA TYR A 45 -15.08 -26.76 -1.84
C TYR A 45 -16.53 -27.00 -1.40
N LEU A 46 -17.05 -26.18 -0.48
CA LEU A 46 -18.46 -26.22 -0.10
C LEU A 46 -19.40 -25.74 -1.22
N VAL A 47 -18.96 -24.84 -2.09
CA VAL A 47 -19.71 -24.44 -3.30
C VAL A 47 -19.74 -25.61 -4.30
N GLU A 48 -18.60 -26.21 -4.60
CA GLU A 48 -18.48 -27.36 -5.52
C GLU A 48 -19.35 -28.55 -5.09
N THR A 49 -19.48 -28.78 -3.80
CA THR A 49 -20.25 -29.89 -3.21
C THR A 49 -21.72 -29.54 -2.93
N GLY A 50 -22.17 -28.31 -3.19
CA GLY A 50 -23.53 -27.84 -2.96
C GLY A 50 -23.90 -27.64 -1.48
N ASN A 51 -22.94 -27.61 -0.58
CA ASN A 51 -23.16 -27.49 0.86
C ASN A 51 -22.95 -26.06 1.41
N ARG A 52 -22.43 -25.12 0.59
CA ARG A 52 -22.09 -23.77 1.07
C ARG A 52 -23.26 -23.00 1.66
N ALA A 53 -24.45 -23.14 1.09
CA ALA A 53 -25.64 -22.44 1.55
C ALA A 53 -26.23 -23.00 2.87
N LYS A 54 -25.76 -24.17 3.32
CA LYS A 54 -26.26 -24.85 4.52
C LYS A 54 -25.54 -24.41 5.80
N VAL A 55 -24.37 -23.76 5.67
CA VAL A 55 -23.50 -23.48 6.82
C VAL A 55 -23.00 -22.05 6.83
N GLY A 56 -22.87 -21.47 8.02
CA GLY A 56 -22.06 -20.27 8.28
C GLY A 56 -20.58 -20.64 8.40
N LEU A 57 -19.70 -19.95 7.67
CA LEU A 57 -18.25 -20.15 7.71
C LEU A 57 -17.60 -19.05 8.54
N LEU A 58 -17.10 -19.39 9.71
CA LEU A 58 -16.47 -18.48 10.64
C LEU A 58 -14.96 -18.70 10.64
N ILE A 59 -14.19 -17.64 10.79
CA ILE A 59 -12.76 -17.70 10.98
C ILE A 59 -12.37 -17.11 12.35
N GLU A 60 -11.61 -17.87 13.11
CA GLU A 60 -11.00 -17.43 14.36
C GLU A 60 -9.49 -17.47 14.15
N SER A 61 -8.87 -16.29 13.99
CA SER A 61 -7.47 -16.21 13.60
C SER A 61 -6.71 -15.06 14.27
N GLY A 62 -5.43 -15.29 14.50
CA GLY A 62 -4.49 -14.25 14.93
C GLY A 62 -3.99 -13.35 13.80
N GLU A 63 -4.26 -13.65 12.52
CA GLU A 63 -3.73 -12.87 11.40
C GLU A 63 -4.47 -11.54 11.12
N PRO A 64 -5.84 -11.48 11.14
CA PRO A 64 -6.54 -10.25 10.79
C PRO A 64 -6.37 -9.16 11.86
N ARG A 65 -5.91 -7.97 11.42
CA ARG A 65 -5.62 -6.83 12.31
C ARG A 65 -6.21 -5.53 11.80
N GLU A 66 -6.26 -5.32 10.50
CA GLU A 66 -6.68 -4.08 9.84
C GLU A 66 -7.74 -4.32 8.77
N VAL A 67 -8.42 -3.27 8.34
CA VAL A 67 -9.61 -3.33 7.47
C VAL A 67 -9.41 -4.20 6.23
N HIS A 68 -8.23 -4.12 5.58
CA HIS A 68 -7.96 -4.89 4.37
C HIS A 68 -7.97 -6.41 4.61
N HIS A 69 -7.45 -6.87 5.74
CA HIS A 69 -7.48 -8.29 6.10
C HIS A 69 -8.92 -8.82 6.22
N PHE A 70 -9.80 -8.03 6.85
CA PHE A 70 -11.22 -8.38 6.97
C PHE A 70 -11.92 -8.36 5.60
N ALA A 71 -11.63 -7.35 4.77
CA ALA A 71 -12.16 -7.25 3.42
C ALA A 71 -11.81 -8.48 2.58
N VAL A 72 -10.56 -8.93 2.63
CA VAL A 72 -10.10 -10.14 1.93
C VAL A 72 -10.83 -11.39 2.44
N LEU A 73 -10.87 -11.61 3.76
CA LEU A 73 -11.52 -12.80 4.33
C LEU A 73 -13.02 -12.86 4.01
N LEU A 74 -13.74 -11.74 4.10
CA LEU A 74 -15.14 -11.64 3.69
C LEU A 74 -15.30 -11.90 2.18
N GLY A 75 -14.47 -11.28 1.35
CA GLY A 75 -14.51 -11.44 -0.10
C GLY A 75 -14.29 -12.88 -0.55
N PHE A 76 -13.45 -13.62 0.16
CA PHE A 76 -13.19 -15.04 -0.11
C PHE A 76 -14.05 -16.02 0.69
N GLY A 77 -15.12 -15.55 1.35
CA GLY A 77 -16.19 -16.40 1.80
C GLY A 77 -16.43 -16.52 3.30
N ALA A 78 -15.69 -15.81 4.16
CA ALA A 78 -16.02 -15.78 5.59
C ALA A 78 -17.36 -15.08 5.82
N ASP A 79 -18.15 -15.58 6.78
CA ASP A 79 -19.39 -14.96 7.24
C ASP A 79 -19.16 -14.13 8.51
N ALA A 80 -18.22 -14.58 9.36
CA ALA A 80 -17.81 -13.85 10.55
C ALA A 80 -16.31 -14.09 10.83
N ILE A 81 -15.70 -13.13 11.50
CA ILE A 81 -14.26 -13.12 11.79
C ILE A 81 -14.05 -12.77 13.25
N ASN A 82 -13.35 -13.64 13.98
CA ASN A 82 -12.87 -13.38 15.34
C ASN A 82 -11.35 -13.14 15.32
N PRO A 83 -10.90 -11.87 15.37
CA PRO A 83 -9.48 -11.51 15.38
C PRO A 83 -8.91 -11.55 16.80
N TYR A 84 -8.87 -12.72 17.40
CA TYR A 84 -8.59 -12.88 18.84
C TYR A 84 -7.27 -12.24 19.28
N LEU A 85 -6.21 -12.35 18.46
CA LEU A 85 -4.90 -11.80 18.79
C LEU A 85 -4.88 -10.26 18.76
N ALA A 86 -5.59 -9.64 17.82
CA ALA A 86 -5.76 -8.19 17.78
C ALA A 86 -6.49 -7.69 19.04
N MET A 87 -7.56 -8.38 19.44
CA MET A 87 -8.30 -8.06 20.67
C MET A 87 -7.45 -8.24 21.92
N ASP A 88 -6.68 -9.33 22.01
CA ASP A 88 -5.81 -9.59 23.15
C ASP A 88 -4.62 -8.59 23.20
N SER A 89 -4.10 -8.17 22.04
CA SER A 89 -3.10 -7.11 21.94
C SER A 89 -3.64 -5.77 22.48
N ILE A 90 -4.87 -5.39 22.14
CA ILE A 90 -5.51 -4.17 22.66
C ILE A 90 -5.62 -4.24 24.21
N LYS A 91 -6.01 -5.38 24.76
CA LYS A 91 -6.07 -5.59 26.23
C LYS A 91 -4.70 -5.40 26.88
N THR A 92 -3.66 -6.01 26.28
CA THR A 92 -2.28 -5.89 26.76
C THR A 92 -1.80 -4.44 26.71
N MET A 93 -2.01 -3.73 25.60
CA MET A 93 -1.62 -2.34 25.43
C MET A 93 -2.29 -1.42 26.46
N LEU A 94 -3.55 -1.69 26.83
CA LEU A 94 -4.22 -0.97 27.91
C LEU A 94 -3.63 -1.29 29.29
N SER A 95 -3.37 -2.57 29.59
CA SER A 95 -2.79 -2.99 30.87
C SER A 95 -1.38 -2.46 31.09
N GLU A 96 -0.62 -2.28 30.02
CA GLU A 96 0.74 -1.71 30.02
C GLU A 96 0.77 -0.18 29.87
N ASN A 97 -0.39 0.49 29.85
CA ASN A 97 -0.54 1.93 29.65
C ASN A 97 0.10 2.46 28.35
N ILE A 98 0.24 1.62 27.32
CA ILE A 98 0.70 2.03 25.98
C ILE A 98 -0.38 2.86 25.28
N ILE A 99 -1.65 2.48 25.48
CA ILE A 99 -2.82 3.27 25.07
C ILE A 99 -3.70 3.57 26.29
N SER A 100 -4.44 4.68 26.23
CA SER A 100 -5.39 5.07 27.26
C SER A 100 -6.70 5.51 26.65
N ILE A 101 -7.79 5.22 27.34
CA ILE A 101 -9.13 5.72 27.01
C ILE A 101 -9.59 6.62 28.15
N ASN A 102 -9.69 7.92 27.89
CA ASN A 102 -10.05 8.93 28.88
C ASN A 102 -11.56 9.16 28.91
N ASN A 103 -12.07 9.62 30.08
CA ASN A 103 -13.44 10.08 30.27
C ASN A 103 -14.55 9.03 30.03
N ILE A 104 -14.37 7.81 30.52
CA ILE A 104 -15.41 6.79 30.43
C ILE A 104 -15.86 6.32 31.83
N ASN A 105 -17.19 6.18 31.98
CA ASN A 105 -17.84 5.57 33.12
C ASN A 105 -18.11 4.04 32.88
N CYS A 106 -17.30 3.40 32.05
CA CYS A 106 -17.47 1.97 31.69
C CYS A 106 -16.11 1.26 31.64
N ASP A 107 -16.12 -0.05 31.42
CA ASP A 107 -14.93 -0.86 31.24
C ASP A 107 -14.05 -0.35 30.08
N PRO A 108 -12.82 0.15 30.33
CA PRO A 108 -11.94 0.65 29.28
C PRO A 108 -11.59 -0.41 28.22
N CYS A 109 -11.45 -1.67 28.64
CA CYS A 109 -11.10 -2.75 27.73
C CYS A 109 -12.24 -3.06 26.76
N GLY A 110 -13.47 -3.18 27.28
CA GLY A 110 -14.65 -3.37 26.43
C GLY A 110 -14.82 -2.22 25.43
N LYS A 111 -14.63 -0.97 25.89
CA LYS A 111 -14.75 0.21 25.01
C LYS A 111 -13.67 0.25 23.92
N ALA A 112 -12.43 -0.13 24.24
CA ALA A 112 -11.36 -0.19 23.25
C ALA A 112 -11.66 -1.24 22.15
N ILE A 113 -12.14 -2.41 22.54
CA ILE A 113 -12.53 -3.47 21.59
C ILE A 113 -13.72 -3.01 20.74
N GLU A 114 -14.72 -2.38 21.36
CA GLU A 114 -15.87 -1.81 20.62
C GLU A 114 -15.42 -0.79 19.59
N ASN A 115 -14.54 0.16 19.95
CA ASN A 115 -13.98 1.14 19.04
C ASN A 115 -13.21 0.49 17.88
N TYR A 116 -12.45 -0.57 18.17
CA TYR A 116 -11.75 -1.33 17.14
C TYR A 116 -12.73 -1.98 16.16
N ILE A 117 -13.77 -2.65 16.66
CA ILE A 117 -14.81 -3.27 15.84
C ILE A 117 -15.53 -2.23 14.98
N GLU A 118 -15.88 -1.08 15.57
CA GLU A 118 -16.53 0.03 14.85
C GLU A 118 -15.63 0.59 13.73
N ALA A 119 -14.33 0.75 14.00
CA ALA A 119 -13.37 1.20 13.00
C ALA A 119 -13.26 0.20 11.82
N ILE A 120 -13.20 -1.10 12.09
CA ILE A 120 -13.18 -2.13 11.06
C ILE A 120 -14.49 -2.10 10.25
N ASN A 121 -15.65 -2.06 10.90
CA ASN A 121 -16.94 -2.02 10.23
C ASN A 121 -17.10 -0.77 9.35
N THR A 122 -16.71 0.40 9.86
CA THR A 122 -16.72 1.66 9.09
C THR A 122 -15.81 1.56 7.87
N GLY A 123 -14.63 0.98 8.02
CA GLY A 123 -13.70 0.73 6.92
C GLY A 123 -14.26 -0.20 5.86
N LEU A 124 -14.91 -1.29 6.26
CA LEU A 124 -15.55 -2.24 5.35
C LEU A 124 -16.70 -1.60 4.57
N ILE A 125 -17.58 -0.86 5.26
CA ILE A 125 -18.66 -0.11 4.62
C ILE A 125 -18.11 0.87 3.59
N LYS A 126 -17.02 1.56 3.90
CA LYS A 126 -16.35 2.48 2.98
C LYS A 126 -15.81 1.76 1.74
N ILE A 127 -15.20 0.58 1.89
CA ILE A 127 -14.73 -0.25 0.77
C ILE A 127 -15.91 -0.68 -0.10
N MET A 128 -16.95 -1.23 0.51
CA MET A 128 -18.16 -1.68 -0.20
C MET A 128 -18.83 -0.54 -0.95
N SER A 129 -18.93 0.62 -0.32
CA SER A 129 -19.50 1.85 -0.94
C SER A 129 -18.69 2.28 -2.18
N LYS A 130 -17.35 2.26 -2.10
CA LYS A 130 -16.49 2.58 -3.24
C LYS A 130 -16.61 1.58 -4.38
N MET A 131 -16.87 0.32 -4.07
CA MET A 131 -17.10 -0.74 -5.06
C MET A 131 -18.53 -0.75 -5.61
N GLY A 132 -19.43 0.05 -5.04
CA GLY A 132 -20.85 0.05 -5.41
C GLY A 132 -21.59 -1.21 -4.96
N ILE A 133 -21.11 -1.91 -3.94
CA ILE A 133 -21.71 -3.14 -3.42
C ILE A 133 -22.43 -2.83 -2.10
N SER A 134 -23.74 -3.06 -2.07
CA SER A 134 -24.59 -2.63 -0.95
C SER A 134 -24.77 -3.69 0.15
N THR A 135 -24.47 -4.96 -0.11
CA THR A 135 -24.67 -6.04 0.85
C THR A 135 -23.42 -6.92 0.98
N VAL A 136 -23.15 -7.46 2.18
CA VAL A 136 -22.07 -8.42 2.42
C VAL A 136 -22.25 -9.69 1.60
N GLN A 137 -23.48 -10.11 1.35
CA GLN A 137 -23.76 -11.27 0.50
C GLN A 137 -23.28 -11.08 -0.92
N SER A 138 -23.48 -9.90 -1.49
CA SER A 138 -23.02 -9.55 -2.84
C SER A 138 -21.50 -9.30 -2.87
N TYR A 139 -20.89 -8.96 -1.74
CA TYR A 139 -19.45 -8.76 -1.61
C TYR A 139 -18.68 -10.09 -1.62
N LYS A 140 -19.25 -11.13 -1.01
CA LYS A 140 -18.64 -12.47 -1.02
C LYS A 140 -18.61 -13.06 -2.43
N GLY A 141 -17.42 -13.44 -2.89
CA GLY A 141 -17.21 -14.00 -4.22
C GLY A 141 -17.34 -13.01 -5.38
N ALA A 142 -17.38 -11.71 -5.12
CA ALA A 142 -17.51 -10.66 -6.14
C ALA A 142 -16.28 -10.52 -7.06
N GLN A 143 -15.19 -11.25 -6.81
CA GLN A 143 -13.95 -11.23 -7.61
C GLN A 143 -13.35 -9.83 -7.79
N ILE A 144 -13.39 -9.03 -6.73
CA ILE A 144 -12.95 -7.63 -6.71
C ILE A 144 -11.45 -7.47 -6.35
N PHE A 145 -10.78 -8.55 -6.01
CA PHE A 145 -9.36 -8.56 -5.68
C PHE A 145 -8.49 -8.93 -6.89
N GLU A 146 -7.29 -8.41 -6.89
CA GLU A 146 -6.22 -8.81 -7.79
C GLU A 146 -5.09 -9.43 -6.97
N ALA A 147 -4.58 -10.57 -7.42
CA ALA A 147 -3.41 -11.19 -6.82
C ALA A 147 -2.14 -10.65 -7.49
N VAL A 148 -1.18 -10.23 -6.67
CA VAL A 148 0.12 -9.76 -7.12
C VAL A 148 1.21 -10.63 -6.53
N GLY A 149 2.00 -11.29 -7.37
CA GLY A 149 3.13 -12.10 -6.93
C GLY A 149 2.74 -13.47 -6.37
N LEU A 150 1.56 -13.99 -6.65
CA LEU A 150 1.17 -15.37 -6.36
C LEU A 150 1.25 -16.23 -7.62
N ASP A 151 1.69 -17.47 -7.45
CA ASP A 151 1.77 -18.45 -8.54
C ASP A 151 0.38 -18.77 -9.12
N ASN A 152 0.31 -18.91 -10.45
CA ASN A 152 -0.94 -19.12 -11.15
C ASN A 152 -1.65 -20.43 -10.78
N GLU A 153 -0.92 -21.50 -10.49
CA GLU A 153 -1.51 -22.78 -10.07
C GLU A 153 -2.09 -22.66 -8.65
N LEU A 154 -1.43 -21.87 -7.78
CA LEU A 154 -1.96 -21.54 -6.46
C LEU A 154 -3.28 -20.77 -6.60
N ILE A 155 -3.31 -19.75 -7.47
CA ILE A 155 -4.53 -18.94 -7.68
C ILE A 155 -5.66 -19.80 -8.22
N LYS A 156 -5.43 -20.59 -9.26
CA LYS A 156 -6.45 -21.48 -9.83
C LYS A 156 -7.05 -22.44 -8.80
N LYS A 157 -6.21 -22.95 -7.90
CA LYS A 157 -6.63 -23.95 -6.92
C LYS A 157 -7.33 -23.36 -5.70
N TYR A 158 -6.88 -22.19 -5.23
CA TYR A 158 -7.30 -21.65 -3.93
C TYR A 158 -8.08 -20.33 -4.05
N PHE A 159 -7.87 -19.56 -5.10
CA PHE A 159 -8.53 -18.27 -5.34
C PHE A 159 -9.12 -18.21 -6.77
N PRO A 160 -9.96 -19.18 -7.16
CA PRO A 160 -10.46 -19.25 -8.54
C PRO A 160 -11.19 -17.96 -8.92
N GLY A 161 -10.97 -17.51 -10.17
CA GLY A 161 -11.53 -16.27 -10.69
C GLY A 161 -10.78 -14.99 -10.29
N THR A 162 -9.78 -15.08 -9.42
CA THR A 162 -8.94 -13.92 -9.06
C THR A 162 -7.95 -13.62 -10.18
N SER A 163 -7.95 -12.39 -10.68
CA SER A 163 -7.00 -11.97 -11.71
C SER A 163 -5.58 -11.83 -11.14
N SER A 164 -4.58 -12.18 -11.95
CA SER A 164 -3.17 -11.94 -11.61
C SER A 164 -2.38 -11.66 -12.88
N LYS A 165 -1.60 -10.59 -12.85
CA LYS A 165 -0.67 -10.21 -13.92
C LYS A 165 0.76 -10.58 -13.63
N ILE A 166 1.10 -10.82 -12.36
CA ILE A 166 2.46 -11.10 -11.90
C ILE A 166 2.42 -12.40 -11.10
N SER A 167 2.99 -13.45 -11.66
CA SER A 167 3.21 -14.72 -10.97
C SER A 167 4.37 -14.61 -9.98
N GLY A 168 4.44 -15.53 -9.02
CA GLY A 168 5.52 -15.51 -8.02
C GLY A 168 5.45 -16.66 -7.02
N VAL A 169 5.08 -16.36 -5.79
CA VAL A 169 5.13 -17.23 -4.62
C VAL A 169 4.17 -18.42 -4.75
N ASN A 170 4.70 -19.62 -4.65
CA ASN A 170 3.93 -20.86 -4.62
C ASN A 170 3.77 -21.40 -3.18
N LEU A 171 3.03 -22.51 -3.02
CA LEU A 171 2.78 -23.11 -1.69
C LEU A 171 4.06 -23.49 -0.95
N ARG A 172 5.13 -23.90 -1.63
CA ARG A 172 6.40 -24.28 -0.98
C ARG A 172 7.06 -23.06 -0.36
N ILE A 173 7.02 -21.92 -1.03
CA ILE A 173 7.56 -20.67 -0.51
C ILE A 173 6.72 -20.20 0.69
N ILE A 174 5.39 -20.24 0.60
CA ILE A 174 4.48 -19.93 1.72
C ILE A 174 4.78 -20.84 2.92
N GLU A 175 4.95 -22.13 2.70
CA GLU A 175 5.32 -23.08 3.75
C GLU A 175 6.67 -22.73 4.39
N SER A 176 7.65 -22.35 3.59
CA SER A 176 8.99 -21.96 4.08
C SER A 176 8.91 -20.71 4.94
N GLU A 177 8.15 -19.70 4.52
CA GLU A 177 7.95 -18.46 5.29
C GLU A 177 7.20 -18.72 6.60
N LEU A 178 6.19 -19.59 6.57
CA LEU A 178 5.48 -20.03 7.79
C LEU A 178 6.43 -20.71 8.77
N LYS A 179 7.29 -21.62 8.27
CA LYS A 179 8.29 -22.30 9.10
C LYS A 179 9.31 -21.32 9.68
N LEU A 180 9.75 -20.33 8.92
CA LEU A 180 10.64 -19.28 9.43
C LEU A 180 10.01 -18.49 10.57
N ARG A 181 8.76 -18.03 10.40
CA ARG A 181 8.02 -17.33 11.45
C ARG A 181 7.77 -18.22 12.67
N HIS A 182 7.39 -19.45 12.43
CA HIS A 182 7.18 -20.43 13.51
C HIS A 182 8.46 -20.68 14.32
N ASN A 183 9.61 -20.87 13.65
CA ASN A 183 10.89 -21.09 14.31
C ASN A 183 11.36 -19.86 15.11
N LYS A 184 10.99 -18.65 14.69
CA LYS A 184 11.22 -17.44 15.49
C LYS A 184 10.39 -17.44 16.79
N ALA A 185 9.15 -17.88 16.73
CA ALA A 185 8.26 -17.95 17.89
C ALA A 185 8.64 -19.10 18.86
N TRP A 186 9.14 -20.21 18.32
CA TRP A 186 9.59 -21.39 19.07
C TRP A 186 11.03 -21.76 18.70
N PRO A 187 12.01 -20.97 19.15
CA PRO A 187 13.42 -21.23 18.84
C PRO A 187 13.92 -22.48 19.56
N ALA A 188 14.74 -23.30 18.90
CA ALA A 188 15.30 -24.54 19.45
C ALA A 188 16.16 -24.32 20.71
N ARG A 189 16.63 -23.10 20.95
CA ARG A 189 17.33 -22.68 22.16
C ARG A 189 16.60 -21.48 22.77
N THR A 190 16.39 -21.52 24.08
CA THR A 190 15.76 -20.40 24.80
C THR A 190 16.58 -19.12 24.62
N VAL A 191 16.02 -18.16 23.91
CA VAL A 191 16.56 -16.81 23.76
C VAL A 191 16.09 -15.98 24.94
N LYS A 192 17.02 -15.38 25.71
CA LYS A 192 16.70 -14.63 26.93
C LYS A 192 15.96 -13.32 26.68
N ASN A 193 15.99 -12.77 25.45
CA ASN A 193 15.30 -11.55 25.05
C ASN A 193 14.45 -11.83 23.82
N LEU A 194 13.14 -11.87 24.02
CA LEU A 194 12.15 -11.91 22.95
C LEU A 194 11.67 -10.48 22.67
N GLU A 195 12.57 -9.61 22.22
CA GLU A 195 12.17 -8.30 21.73
C GLU A 195 11.49 -8.46 20.37
N LEU A 196 10.41 -7.72 20.18
CA LEU A 196 9.75 -7.62 18.88
C LEU A 196 10.69 -6.93 17.89
N GLU A 197 10.64 -7.36 16.63
CA GLU A 197 11.36 -6.69 15.56
C GLU A 197 10.90 -5.23 15.46
N SER A 198 11.84 -4.33 15.09
CA SER A 198 11.57 -2.89 14.96
C SER A 198 10.45 -2.57 13.96
N GLY A 199 10.11 -3.48 13.06
CA GLY A 199 9.13 -3.29 12.00
C GLY A 199 9.60 -2.25 10.99
N GLY A 200 8.78 -1.21 10.77
CA GLY A 200 9.15 -0.11 9.89
C GLY A 200 8.53 -0.18 8.49
N GLU A 201 7.46 -0.96 8.30
CA GLU A 201 6.77 -1.07 7.01
C GLU A 201 6.21 0.28 6.53
N TYR A 202 5.60 1.05 7.45
CA TYR A 202 4.90 2.30 7.12
C TYR A 202 5.77 3.55 7.23
N GLN A 203 6.84 3.48 8.02
CA GLN A 203 7.80 4.57 8.18
C GLN A 203 9.16 4.02 8.60
N TRP A 204 10.22 4.75 8.26
CA TRP A 204 11.56 4.36 8.63
C TRP A 204 11.72 4.19 10.15
N ARG A 205 12.36 3.12 10.55
CA ARG A 205 12.80 2.84 11.92
C ARG A 205 14.25 2.40 11.90
N ARG A 206 15.01 2.73 12.95
CA ARG A 206 16.36 2.20 13.13
C ARG A 206 16.26 0.68 13.27
N ASP A 207 17.10 -0.04 12.54
CA ASP A 207 17.14 -1.52 12.52
C ASP A 207 15.83 -2.18 12.06
N GLY A 208 14.94 -1.41 11.40
CA GLY A 208 13.72 -1.88 10.75
C GLY A 208 13.89 -2.12 9.26
N GLU A 209 12.76 -2.21 8.56
CA GLU A 209 12.75 -2.38 7.11
C GLU A 209 13.43 -1.21 6.39
N TYR A 210 14.18 -1.51 5.34
CA TYR A 210 14.86 -0.50 4.55
C TYR A 210 13.87 0.34 3.74
N HIS A 211 14.05 1.65 3.78
CA HIS A 211 13.33 2.62 2.96
C HIS A 211 14.30 3.37 2.06
N LEU A 212 13.90 3.60 0.79
CA LEU A 212 14.68 4.39 -0.15
C LEU A 212 14.90 5.82 0.39
N PHE A 213 13.84 6.43 0.93
CA PHE A 213 13.91 7.70 1.64
C PHE A 213 14.15 7.46 3.12
N ASN A 214 15.41 7.39 3.50
CA ASN A 214 15.88 7.22 4.86
C ASN A 214 16.71 8.43 5.29
N PRO A 215 17.09 8.57 6.55
CA PRO A 215 17.85 9.71 7.04
C PRO A 215 19.15 10.00 6.27
N GLU A 216 19.84 8.97 5.79
CA GLU A 216 21.07 9.12 5.03
C GLU A 216 20.83 9.70 3.65
N THR A 217 19.89 9.13 2.89
CA THR A 217 19.58 9.59 1.53
C THR A 217 18.99 11.01 1.54
N VAL A 218 18.10 11.31 2.50
CA VAL A 218 17.55 12.65 2.69
C VAL A 218 18.65 13.65 3.06
N PHE A 219 19.53 13.29 3.99
CA PHE A 219 20.65 14.15 4.39
C PHE A 219 21.59 14.44 3.20
N LYS A 220 22.00 13.42 2.44
CA LYS A 220 22.90 13.59 1.29
C LYS A 220 22.28 14.51 0.22
N LEU A 221 20.98 14.33 -0.09
CA LEU A 221 20.29 15.21 -1.03
C LEU A 221 20.28 16.65 -0.55
N GLN A 222 19.83 16.90 0.69
CA GLN A 222 19.75 18.25 1.25
C GLN A 222 21.14 18.90 1.38
N HIS A 223 22.13 18.14 1.80
CA HIS A 223 23.49 18.67 1.98
C HIS A 223 24.13 19.02 0.65
N SER A 224 24.01 18.16 -0.36
CA SER A 224 24.56 18.43 -1.71
C SER A 224 23.95 19.66 -2.34
N THR A 225 22.63 19.86 -2.22
CA THR A 225 21.94 21.02 -2.80
C THR A 225 22.30 22.34 -2.07
N ARG A 226 22.41 22.31 -0.74
CA ARG A 226 22.76 23.50 0.05
C ARG A 226 24.21 23.91 -0.10
N SER A 227 25.13 22.96 -0.22
CA SER A 227 26.57 23.20 -0.35
C SER A 227 27.07 23.31 -1.79
N GLY A 228 26.24 22.94 -2.78
CA GLY A 228 26.65 22.87 -4.18
C GLY A 228 27.68 21.77 -4.47
N GLN A 229 27.87 20.81 -3.57
CA GLN A 229 28.89 19.76 -3.72
C GLN A 229 28.37 18.59 -4.56
N TYR A 230 28.78 18.58 -5.83
CA TYR A 230 28.37 17.54 -6.78
C TYR A 230 28.84 16.12 -6.39
N SER A 231 29.96 16.00 -5.69
CA SER A 231 30.44 14.69 -5.19
C SER A 231 29.44 14.04 -4.22
N ILE A 232 28.85 14.82 -3.31
CA ILE A 232 27.83 14.36 -2.37
C ILE A 232 26.54 13.98 -3.13
N PHE A 233 26.17 14.76 -4.16
CA PHE A 233 25.06 14.40 -5.01
C PHE A 233 25.29 13.07 -5.73
N LYS A 234 26.51 12.77 -6.18
CA LYS A 234 26.85 11.46 -6.74
C LYS A 234 26.79 10.31 -5.73
N GLU A 235 27.08 10.56 -4.46
CA GLU A 235 26.84 9.56 -3.41
C GLU A 235 25.34 9.32 -3.18
N TYR A 236 24.54 10.38 -3.20
CA TYR A 236 23.09 10.28 -3.13
C TYR A 236 22.53 9.47 -4.31
N THR A 237 22.89 9.80 -5.55
CA THR A 237 22.39 9.09 -6.74
C THR A 237 22.77 7.62 -6.70
N ARG A 238 23.99 7.29 -6.30
CA ARG A 238 24.41 5.89 -6.15
C ARG A 238 23.57 5.14 -5.11
N ALA A 239 23.31 5.75 -3.96
CA ALA A 239 22.48 5.13 -2.92
C ALA A 239 21.02 4.91 -3.35
N VAL A 240 20.48 5.78 -4.23
CA VAL A 240 19.11 5.69 -4.74
C VAL A 240 19.01 4.74 -5.94
N ASP A 241 19.98 4.75 -6.83
CA ASP A 241 19.94 4.00 -8.09
C ASP A 241 20.39 2.55 -7.92
N ASP A 242 21.39 2.28 -7.05
CA ASP A 242 21.85 0.92 -6.80
C ASP A 242 20.98 0.21 -5.76
N GLN A 243 20.04 -0.55 -6.24
CA GLN A 243 19.11 -1.35 -5.42
C GLN A 243 19.41 -2.85 -5.45
N SER A 244 20.61 -3.23 -5.86
CA SER A 244 21.05 -4.63 -5.97
C SER A 244 20.94 -5.38 -4.64
N GLU A 245 21.22 -4.71 -3.52
CA GLU A 245 21.13 -5.27 -2.17
C GLU A 245 19.77 -5.01 -1.51
N ASN A 246 19.32 -3.76 -1.51
CA ASN A 246 18.17 -3.31 -0.73
C ASN A 246 16.82 -3.58 -1.41
N ARG A 247 16.79 -3.65 -2.75
CA ARG A 247 15.61 -4.01 -3.56
C ARG A 247 14.32 -3.23 -3.23
N SER A 248 14.46 -1.99 -2.81
CA SER A 248 13.32 -1.16 -2.38
C SER A 248 12.50 -0.57 -3.53
N THR A 249 13.04 -0.55 -4.76
CA THR A 249 12.33 -0.09 -5.95
C THR A 249 12.59 -1.01 -7.14
N LEU A 250 11.56 -1.19 -7.99
CA LEU A 250 11.72 -1.95 -9.24
C LEU A 250 12.66 -1.25 -10.21
N ARG A 251 12.66 0.10 -10.24
CA ARG A 251 13.57 0.89 -11.09
C ARG A 251 15.03 0.53 -10.86
N GLY A 252 15.47 0.42 -9.61
CA GLY A 252 16.85 0.12 -9.26
C GLY A 252 17.30 -1.30 -9.62
N LEU A 253 16.38 -2.19 -10.02
CA LEU A 253 16.67 -3.54 -10.50
C LEU A 253 16.82 -3.62 -12.01
N PHE A 254 16.44 -2.57 -12.75
CA PHE A 254 16.57 -2.56 -14.20
C PHE A 254 18.02 -2.29 -14.61
N LYS A 255 18.45 -2.96 -15.65
CA LYS A 255 19.76 -2.77 -16.28
C LYS A 255 19.53 -2.42 -17.75
N PHE A 256 20.34 -1.51 -18.26
CA PHE A 256 20.36 -1.29 -19.70
C PHE A 256 20.83 -2.55 -20.42
N ARG A 257 20.22 -2.85 -21.56
CA ARG A 257 20.73 -3.88 -22.44
C ARG A 257 22.05 -3.36 -23.03
N GLU A 258 23.12 -4.08 -22.82
CA GLU A 258 24.37 -3.79 -23.50
C GLU A 258 24.20 -4.04 -25.01
N THR A 259 24.39 -3.01 -25.80
CA THR A 259 24.44 -3.08 -27.25
C THR A 259 25.88 -3.29 -27.69
N ALA A 260 26.08 -4.05 -28.79
CA ALA A 260 27.41 -4.46 -29.24
C ALA A 260 28.28 -3.28 -29.70
N GLU A 261 27.66 -2.20 -30.17
CA GLU A 261 28.39 -1.03 -30.68
C GLU A 261 27.75 0.27 -30.17
N PRO A 262 28.54 1.20 -29.62
CA PRO A 262 28.07 2.53 -29.27
C PRO A 262 27.79 3.35 -30.55
N ILE A 263 26.73 4.16 -30.47
CA ILE A 263 26.42 5.13 -31.55
C ILE A 263 27.33 6.35 -31.41
N ASP A 264 27.50 7.09 -32.50
CA ASP A 264 28.23 8.34 -32.48
C ASP A 264 27.51 9.38 -31.60
N LEU A 265 28.29 10.19 -30.86
CA LEU A 265 27.73 11.19 -29.95
C LEU A 265 26.86 12.24 -30.69
N SER A 266 27.12 12.49 -31.96
CA SER A 266 26.30 13.39 -32.79
C SER A 266 24.90 12.84 -33.12
N GLU A 267 24.70 11.55 -32.98
CA GLU A 267 23.40 10.87 -33.12
C GLU A 267 22.61 10.81 -31.80
N VAL A 268 23.27 11.16 -30.69
CA VAL A 268 22.61 11.20 -29.38
C VAL A 268 21.83 12.50 -29.23
N GLU A 269 20.60 12.41 -28.74
CA GLU A 269 19.77 13.56 -28.45
C GLU A 269 20.43 14.48 -27.42
N SER A 270 20.35 15.81 -27.63
CA SER A 270 20.95 16.80 -26.72
C SER A 270 20.23 16.83 -25.36
N GLU A 271 20.95 17.23 -24.31
CA GLU A 271 20.40 17.37 -22.94
C GLU A 271 19.19 18.32 -22.93
N GLU A 272 19.28 19.45 -23.68
CA GLU A 272 18.20 20.42 -23.76
C GLU A 272 16.95 19.83 -24.41
N SER A 273 17.10 18.97 -25.41
CA SER A 273 15.97 18.28 -26.04
C SER A 273 15.33 17.26 -25.09
N ILE A 274 16.16 16.56 -24.35
CA ILE A 274 15.70 15.60 -23.31
C ILE A 274 14.94 16.34 -22.20
N MET A 275 15.50 17.44 -21.69
CA MET A 275 14.91 18.21 -20.59
C MET A 275 13.53 18.78 -20.91
N LYS A 276 13.23 19.11 -22.15
CA LYS A 276 11.89 19.58 -22.58
C LYS A 276 10.76 18.57 -22.33
N ARG A 277 11.08 17.31 -22.16
CA ARG A 277 10.10 16.25 -21.86
C ARG A 277 9.92 16.00 -20.37
N PHE A 278 10.72 16.61 -19.52
CA PHE A 278 10.60 16.47 -18.07
C PHE A 278 9.65 17.51 -17.49
N HIS A 279 8.80 17.04 -16.59
CA HIS A 279 7.90 17.90 -15.84
C HIS A 279 7.75 17.45 -14.40
N SER A 280 7.38 18.37 -13.53
CA SER A 280 7.07 18.04 -12.12
C SER A 280 5.74 17.30 -12.02
N GLY A 281 5.57 16.61 -10.91
CA GLY A 281 4.23 16.22 -10.47
C GLY A 281 3.34 17.45 -10.26
N ALA A 282 2.03 17.25 -10.29
CA ALA A 282 1.06 18.29 -9.98
C ALA A 282 1.01 18.52 -8.47
N MET A 283 1.63 19.61 -8.02
CA MET A 283 1.65 20.01 -6.60
C MET A 283 0.88 21.30 -6.42
N SER A 284 -0.21 21.23 -5.66
CA SER A 284 -1.10 22.36 -5.47
C SER A 284 -0.49 23.43 -4.55
N TYR A 285 -0.59 24.69 -4.96
CA TYR A 285 -0.43 25.81 -4.06
C TYR A 285 -1.43 25.69 -2.89
N GLY A 286 -0.94 25.76 -1.68
CA GLY A 286 -1.70 25.45 -0.47
C GLY A 286 -1.42 24.06 0.13
N SER A 287 -0.96 23.07 -0.66
CA SER A 287 -0.38 21.84 -0.14
C SER A 287 1.13 21.95 0.12
N ILE A 288 1.78 22.86 -0.59
CA ILE A 288 3.16 23.29 -0.35
C ILE A 288 3.20 24.82 -0.22
N SER A 289 4.28 25.36 0.31
CA SER A 289 4.43 26.82 0.46
C SER A 289 4.60 27.53 -0.90
N SER A 290 4.33 28.83 -0.93
CA SER A 290 4.51 29.67 -2.11
C SER A 290 5.95 29.58 -2.63
N GLU A 291 6.92 29.70 -1.72
CA GLU A 291 8.35 29.67 -2.06
C GLU A 291 8.77 28.33 -2.68
N ALA A 292 8.24 27.22 -2.15
CA ALA A 292 8.53 25.90 -2.72
C ALA A 292 7.93 25.74 -4.11
N HIS A 293 6.69 26.19 -4.30
CA HIS A 293 5.98 26.13 -5.59
C HIS A 293 6.67 26.99 -6.66
N GLU A 294 7.07 28.21 -6.30
CA GLU A 294 7.80 29.11 -7.19
C GLU A 294 9.21 28.62 -7.51
N THR A 295 9.92 28.07 -6.50
CA THR A 295 11.26 27.49 -6.71
C THR A 295 11.23 26.32 -7.69
N LEU A 296 10.20 25.47 -7.63
CA LEU A 296 10.00 24.38 -8.59
C LEU A 296 9.78 24.93 -10.00
N ALA A 297 8.98 25.99 -10.14
CA ALA A 297 8.72 26.62 -11.43
C ALA A 297 10.00 27.23 -12.01
N ILE A 298 10.72 28.02 -11.22
CA ILE A 298 11.99 28.63 -11.62
C ILE A 298 13.00 27.55 -12.04
N GLY A 299 13.18 26.54 -11.20
CA GLY A 299 14.15 25.46 -11.46
C GLY A 299 13.87 24.73 -12.77
N LEU A 300 12.62 24.36 -13.03
CA LEU A 300 12.23 23.69 -14.28
C LEU A 300 12.30 24.62 -15.49
N ASN A 301 11.87 25.87 -15.36
CA ASN A 301 11.97 26.85 -16.46
C ASN A 301 13.43 27.09 -16.86
N ARG A 302 14.38 27.17 -15.91
CA ARG A 302 15.81 27.35 -16.19
C ARG A 302 16.42 26.19 -16.99
N VAL A 303 15.97 24.97 -16.79
CA VAL A 303 16.46 23.78 -17.49
C VAL A 303 15.63 23.42 -18.72
N GLY A 304 14.61 24.20 -19.04
CA GLY A 304 13.70 23.95 -20.18
C GLY A 304 12.66 22.86 -19.93
N GLY A 305 12.54 22.41 -18.70
CA GLY A 305 11.46 21.51 -18.24
C GLY A 305 10.16 22.27 -17.94
N ARG A 306 9.16 21.59 -17.40
CA ARG A 306 7.84 22.15 -17.15
C ARG A 306 7.34 21.86 -15.74
N SER A 307 6.98 22.90 -15.00
CA SER A 307 6.29 22.72 -13.71
C SER A 307 4.78 22.69 -13.89
N ASN A 308 4.08 22.05 -12.95
CA ASN A 308 2.63 21.90 -12.97
C ASN A 308 2.03 22.58 -11.74
N THR A 309 1.03 23.42 -11.93
CA THR A 309 0.37 24.17 -10.86
C THR A 309 -0.37 23.31 -9.86
N GLY A 310 -0.77 22.09 -10.24
CA GLY A 310 -1.81 21.36 -9.47
C GLY A 310 -3.15 22.10 -9.49
N GLU A 311 -4.01 21.80 -8.51
CA GLU A 311 -5.38 22.32 -8.42
C GLU A 311 -5.49 23.72 -7.78
N GLY A 312 -4.46 24.20 -7.13
CA GLY A 312 -4.51 25.39 -6.27
C GLY A 312 -4.51 26.71 -6.99
N GLY A 313 -4.35 26.71 -8.32
CA GLY A 313 -4.18 27.95 -9.09
C GLY A 313 -2.78 28.53 -9.00
N GLU A 314 -2.63 29.76 -9.39
CA GLU A 314 -1.36 30.49 -9.43
C GLU A 314 -1.61 31.99 -9.38
N ASP A 315 -0.84 32.70 -8.57
CA ASP A 315 -0.98 34.15 -8.45
C ASP A 315 -0.57 34.87 -9.74
N PRO A 316 -1.34 35.86 -10.21
CA PRO A 316 -1.03 36.60 -11.44
C PRO A 316 0.34 37.29 -11.47
N GLU A 317 0.85 37.69 -10.31
CA GLU A 317 2.19 38.29 -10.17
C GLU A 317 3.31 37.40 -10.71
N ARG A 318 3.10 36.07 -10.71
CA ARG A 318 4.05 35.08 -11.22
C ARG A 318 4.12 35.01 -12.74
N PHE A 319 3.20 35.67 -13.44
CA PHE A 319 3.19 35.69 -14.93
C PHE A 319 4.14 36.69 -15.49
N THR A 320 4.65 37.60 -14.66
CA THR A 320 5.71 38.53 -15.02
C THR A 320 7.06 37.98 -14.58
N ALA A 321 8.07 38.03 -15.48
CA ALA A 321 9.41 37.60 -15.14
C ALA A 321 10.03 38.53 -14.09
N ASP A 322 10.84 37.95 -13.22
CA ASP A 322 11.60 38.69 -12.22
C ASP A 322 12.70 39.54 -12.87
N GLU A 323 13.27 40.51 -12.13
CA GLU A 323 14.32 41.41 -12.64
C GLU A 323 15.57 40.65 -13.13
N ASN A 324 15.85 39.49 -12.58
CA ASN A 324 16.96 38.62 -13.00
C ASN A 324 16.65 37.74 -14.21
N GLY A 325 15.44 37.87 -14.77
CA GLY A 325 14.95 37.07 -15.91
C GLY A 325 14.32 35.72 -15.55
N ASP A 326 14.24 35.37 -14.27
CA ASP A 326 13.58 34.15 -13.84
C ASP A 326 12.06 34.23 -14.06
N SER A 327 11.47 33.11 -14.42
CA SER A 327 10.02 32.98 -14.51
C SER A 327 9.51 32.08 -13.39
N ARG A 328 8.64 32.61 -12.54
CA ARG A 328 7.93 31.87 -11.48
C ARG A 328 6.69 31.19 -12.03
N ARG A 329 6.34 31.39 -13.26
CA ARG A 329 5.16 30.85 -13.94
C ARG A 329 5.33 29.33 -14.15
N SER A 330 4.32 28.55 -13.74
CA SER A 330 4.24 27.14 -14.10
C SER A 330 3.78 26.97 -15.54
N ALA A 331 4.52 26.18 -16.32
CA ALA A 331 4.23 25.93 -17.72
C ALA A 331 2.94 25.13 -17.93
N ILE A 332 2.70 24.14 -17.09
CA ILE A 332 1.49 23.31 -17.12
C ILE A 332 0.49 23.84 -16.10
N LYS A 333 -0.71 24.20 -16.59
CA LYS A 333 -1.79 24.67 -15.71
C LYS A 333 -2.90 23.63 -15.66
N GLN A 334 -3.22 23.20 -14.44
CA GLN A 334 -4.24 22.20 -14.23
C GLN A 334 -5.63 22.85 -14.13
N ILE A 335 -6.61 22.25 -14.79
CA ILE A 335 -8.01 22.62 -14.74
C ILE A 335 -8.77 21.46 -14.10
N ALA A 336 -9.42 21.72 -12.96
CA ALA A 336 -10.25 20.74 -12.26
C ALA A 336 -11.68 21.24 -12.17
N SER A 337 -12.66 20.36 -12.23
CA SER A 337 -14.05 20.73 -12.17
C SER A 337 -14.42 21.37 -10.82
N GLY A 338 -15.22 22.44 -10.86
CA GLY A 338 -15.69 23.15 -9.66
C GLY A 338 -14.58 23.83 -8.84
N ARG A 339 -13.41 24.09 -9.44
CA ARG A 339 -12.25 24.60 -8.73
C ARG A 339 -12.02 26.09 -8.92
N PHE A 340 -11.38 26.64 -7.91
CA PHE A 340 -10.97 28.04 -7.81
C PHE A 340 -9.67 28.28 -8.60
N GLY A 341 -9.42 29.54 -8.90
CA GLY A 341 -8.16 30.00 -9.51
C GLY A 341 -8.04 29.78 -11.01
N VAL A 342 -9.07 29.27 -11.69
CA VAL A 342 -9.11 29.14 -13.15
C VAL A 342 -9.76 30.41 -13.75
N THR A 343 -8.92 31.34 -14.13
CA THR A 343 -9.32 32.59 -14.81
C THR A 343 -8.85 32.59 -16.24
N SER A 344 -9.35 33.50 -17.07
CA SER A 344 -8.84 33.67 -18.45
C SER A 344 -7.35 34.00 -18.45
N GLU A 345 -6.90 34.82 -17.50
CA GLU A 345 -5.50 35.18 -17.34
C GLU A 345 -4.63 33.95 -16.99
N TYR A 346 -5.10 33.11 -16.08
CA TYR A 346 -4.45 31.84 -15.76
C TYR A 346 -4.30 30.94 -16.99
N LEU A 347 -5.37 30.81 -17.79
CA LEU A 347 -5.36 29.94 -18.97
C LEU A 347 -4.43 30.43 -20.08
N VAL A 348 -4.42 31.73 -20.39
CA VAL A 348 -3.58 32.28 -21.48
C VAL A 348 -2.09 32.28 -21.13
N ASN A 349 -1.76 32.17 -19.84
CA ASN A 349 -0.39 32.05 -19.36
C ASN A 349 0.10 30.61 -19.25
N ALA A 350 -0.64 29.62 -19.76
CA ALA A 350 -0.21 28.22 -19.83
C ALA A 350 0.50 27.91 -21.13
N ASP A 351 1.54 27.07 -21.09
CA ASP A 351 2.08 26.40 -22.26
C ASP A 351 1.31 25.13 -22.56
N ASP A 352 0.87 24.43 -21.50
CA ASP A 352 -0.01 23.26 -21.58
C ASP A 352 -1.17 23.38 -20.59
N LEU A 353 -2.35 22.94 -21.02
CA LEU A 353 -3.51 22.79 -20.15
C LEU A 353 -3.73 21.32 -19.82
N GLN A 354 -3.76 21.02 -18.52
CA GLN A 354 -4.03 19.67 -18.03
C GLN A 354 -5.41 19.59 -17.42
N ILE A 355 -6.31 18.84 -18.06
CA ILE A 355 -7.66 18.60 -17.53
C ILE A 355 -7.55 17.50 -16.47
N LYS A 356 -7.93 17.82 -15.23
CA LYS A 356 -8.04 16.86 -14.14
C LYS A 356 -9.45 16.31 -14.07
N MET A 357 -9.57 15.00 -14.24
CA MET A 357 -10.85 14.32 -14.09
C MET A 357 -11.35 14.38 -12.65
N ALA A 358 -12.67 14.31 -12.47
CA ALA A 358 -13.29 14.27 -11.15
C ALA A 358 -12.76 13.10 -10.31
N GLN A 359 -12.51 13.37 -9.03
CA GLN A 359 -12.12 12.36 -8.05
C GLN A 359 -13.38 11.89 -7.30
N GLY A 360 -13.51 10.59 -7.05
CA GLY A 360 -14.63 10.03 -6.30
C GLY A 360 -14.79 10.60 -4.88
N ALA A 361 -13.68 11.04 -4.27
CA ALA A 361 -13.69 11.70 -2.96
C ALA A 361 -14.07 13.19 -3.02
N LYS A 362 -14.12 13.77 -4.20
CA LYS A 362 -14.43 15.19 -4.45
C LYS A 362 -15.39 15.28 -5.64
N PRO A 363 -16.65 14.84 -5.48
CA PRO A 363 -17.66 15.02 -6.51
C PRO A 363 -17.87 16.52 -6.71
N GLY A 364 -17.63 16.98 -7.90
CA GLY A 364 -17.80 18.37 -8.27
C GLY A 364 -18.95 18.56 -9.20
#